data_2bca9b530bd074ffa6d2a42fcff562eb
#
_entry.id   2bca9b530bd074ffa6d2a42fcff562eb
#
_cell.length_a   1.000
_cell.length_b   1.000
_cell.length_c   1.000
_cell.angle_alpha   90.00
_cell.angle_beta   90.00
_cell.angle_gamma   90.00
#
_symmetry.space_group_name_H-M   'P 1'
#
loop_
_entity.id
_entity.type
_entity.pdbx_description
1 polymer ?
#
loop_
_entity_poly.entity_id
_entity_poly.type
_entity_poly.pdbx_seq_one_letter_code
_entity_poly.pdbx_strand_id
1 'polypeptide(L)'
;DLAEVAREDEITVYRNLALNPADQHMDVPCYPHATANVETRGESVFAAKNAIDGVRANRSHGEWPYESWGINMQDDAAMKLDFGRPVLADRIVLYTRSDFPHDNWWQQVTIRFSDGSEQEFPLEKSSRAHVLPIPEKEITWLELCNLIKAEDPSPFPALSQIEVYGRVKR
;
A
#
# COMPACT_ATOMS: atom_id res chain seq x y z
N ASP A 1 25.70 6.24 -12.36
CA ASP A 1 24.26 6.39 -12.59
C ASP A 1 24.00 7.84 -12.98
N LEU A 2 23.35 8.06 -14.10
CA LEU A 2 22.95 9.38 -14.56
C LEU A 2 21.61 9.71 -13.88
N ALA A 3 21.64 10.66 -12.92
CA ALA A 3 20.42 11.30 -12.45
C ALA A 3 20.02 12.34 -13.50
N GLU A 4 18.88 12.15 -14.13
CA GLU A 4 18.30 13.09 -15.06
C GLU A 4 17.24 13.95 -14.36
N VAL A 5 17.23 15.24 -14.63
CA VAL A 5 16.18 16.13 -14.11
C VAL A 5 14.89 15.83 -14.86
N ALA A 6 13.86 15.39 -14.15
CA ALA A 6 12.55 15.13 -14.74
C ALA A 6 11.96 16.40 -15.34
N ARG A 7 11.37 16.29 -16.53
CA ARG A 7 10.68 17.39 -17.20
C ARG A 7 9.38 17.75 -16.47
N GLU A 8 8.91 18.94 -16.66
CA GLU A 8 7.73 19.47 -16.00
C GLU A 8 6.45 18.66 -16.32
N ASP A 9 6.31 18.18 -17.55
CA ASP A 9 5.22 17.33 -18.01
C ASP A 9 5.28 15.93 -17.38
N GLU A 10 6.46 15.41 -17.06
CA GLU A 10 6.65 14.12 -16.38
C GLU A 10 6.30 14.20 -14.90
N ILE A 11 6.53 15.34 -14.26
CA ILE A 11 6.23 15.55 -12.82
C ILE A 11 4.72 15.65 -12.58
N THR A 12 3.99 16.29 -13.49
CA THR A 12 2.55 16.60 -13.33
C THR A 12 1.62 15.57 -13.95
N VAL A 13 2.15 14.52 -14.57
CA VAL A 13 1.33 13.47 -15.16
C VAL A 13 0.53 12.71 -14.09
N TYR A 14 -0.73 12.42 -14.43
CA TYR A 14 -1.59 11.56 -13.61
C TYR A 14 -1.08 10.12 -13.63
N ARG A 15 -0.71 9.58 -12.48
CA ARG A 15 -0.09 8.26 -12.37
C ARG A 15 -0.29 7.64 -10.99
N ASN A 16 0.16 6.38 -10.84
CA ASN A 16 0.33 5.78 -9.52
C ASN A 16 1.51 6.45 -8.80
N LEU A 17 1.20 7.24 -7.77
CA LEU A 17 2.18 7.99 -6.96
C LEU A 17 2.83 7.12 -5.87
N ALA A 18 2.26 5.95 -5.58
CA ALA A 18 2.77 5.01 -4.59
C ALA A 18 3.89 4.11 -5.14
N LEU A 19 4.01 3.97 -6.46
CA LEU A 19 4.94 3.02 -7.07
C LEU A 19 6.41 3.37 -6.77
N ASN A 20 7.09 2.49 -6.04
CA ASN A 20 8.53 2.58 -5.79
C ASN A 20 9.18 1.18 -5.66
N PRO A 21 9.56 0.53 -6.77
CA PRO A 21 10.23 -0.78 -6.71
C PRO A 21 11.65 -0.71 -6.09
N ALA A 22 12.18 0.50 -5.89
CA ALA A 22 13.49 0.73 -5.26
C ALA A 22 13.39 1.08 -3.78
N ASP A 23 12.17 1.05 -3.19
CA ASP A 23 11.99 1.36 -1.78
C ASP A 23 12.82 0.45 -0.88
N GLN A 24 13.30 1.00 0.21
CA GLN A 24 14.17 0.31 1.13
C GLN A 24 13.40 -0.07 2.40
N HIS A 25 13.80 -1.17 3.02
CA HIS A 25 13.36 -1.49 4.36
C HIS A 25 14.00 -0.53 5.37
N MET A 26 13.32 -0.23 6.46
CA MET A 26 13.75 0.72 7.50
C MET A 26 13.48 2.20 7.14
N ASP A 27 13.80 3.09 8.09
CA ASP A 27 13.58 4.53 7.96
C ASP A 27 14.68 5.17 7.10
N VAL A 28 14.39 5.29 5.82
CA VAL A 28 15.30 5.87 4.81
C VAL A 28 14.56 6.90 3.95
N PRO A 29 15.23 7.97 3.48
CA PRO A 29 14.60 8.99 2.64
C PRO A 29 14.50 8.56 1.16
N CYS A 30 13.80 7.46 0.91
CA CYS A 30 13.57 6.91 -0.43
C CYS A 30 12.07 6.94 -0.74
N TYR A 31 11.58 8.02 -1.32
CA TYR A 31 10.15 8.26 -1.52
C TYR A 31 9.64 7.91 -2.93
N PRO A 32 8.34 7.47 -3.03
CA PRO A 32 7.41 7.15 -1.94
C PRO A 32 7.96 6.03 -1.06
N HIS A 33 7.69 6.08 0.25
CA HIS A 33 8.25 5.16 1.23
C HIS A 33 7.14 4.51 2.07
N ALA A 34 7.16 3.18 2.17
CA ALA A 34 6.21 2.41 2.96
C ALA A 34 6.85 1.91 4.26
N THR A 35 6.19 2.19 5.38
CA THR A 35 6.54 1.66 6.70
C THR A 35 5.32 1.05 7.38
N ALA A 36 5.52 0.15 8.32
CA ALA A 36 4.44 -0.44 9.10
C ALA A 36 4.84 -0.58 10.57
N ASN A 37 3.84 -0.60 11.46
CA ASN A 37 4.06 -0.88 12.87
C ASN A 37 4.34 -2.37 13.14
N VAL A 38 4.05 -3.23 12.18
CA VAL A 38 4.31 -4.67 12.23
C VAL A 38 4.59 -5.24 10.85
N GLU A 39 5.51 -6.16 10.78
CA GLU A 39 5.81 -6.99 9.61
C GLU A 39 5.99 -8.44 10.10
N THR A 40 5.43 -9.41 9.40
CA THR A 40 5.47 -10.81 9.84
C THR A 40 6.90 -11.27 10.12
N ARG A 41 7.19 -11.62 11.35
CA ARG A 41 8.50 -12.04 11.87
C ARG A 41 9.64 -11.04 11.63
N GLY A 42 9.36 -9.80 11.23
CA GLY A 42 10.37 -8.83 10.83
C GLY A 42 11.16 -9.21 9.57
N GLU A 43 10.61 -10.09 8.73
CA GLU A 43 11.29 -10.60 7.55
C GLU A 43 11.01 -9.75 6.32
N SER A 44 12.02 -9.54 5.47
CA SER A 44 11.89 -8.79 4.20
C SER A 44 10.82 -9.35 3.26
N VAL A 45 10.49 -10.64 3.39
CA VAL A 45 9.44 -11.32 2.63
C VAL A 45 8.07 -10.67 2.85
N PHE A 46 7.85 -10.07 4.02
CA PHE A 46 6.56 -9.50 4.45
C PHE A 46 6.64 -8.00 4.76
N ALA A 47 7.69 -7.35 4.29
CA ALA A 47 7.92 -5.93 4.55
C ALA A 47 6.88 -5.04 3.86
N ALA A 48 6.55 -3.90 4.47
CA ALA A 48 5.59 -2.93 3.92
C ALA A 48 5.94 -2.47 2.52
N LYS A 49 7.22 -2.29 2.21
CA LYS A 49 7.70 -1.88 0.88
C LYS A 49 7.27 -2.84 -0.26
N ASN A 50 6.99 -4.10 0.04
CA ASN A 50 6.53 -5.07 -0.97
C ASN A 50 5.13 -4.70 -1.50
N ALA A 51 4.37 -3.89 -0.76
CA ALA A 51 3.04 -3.45 -1.17
C ALA A 51 3.06 -2.21 -2.10
N ILE A 52 4.23 -1.70 -2.49
CA ILE A 52 4.37 -0.55 -3.41
C ILE A 52 5.35 -0.80 -4.56
N ASP A 53 5.80 -2.02 -4.75
CA ASP A 53 6.79 -2.40 -5.77
C ASP A 53 6.22 -2.62 -7.18
N GLY A 54 4.88 -2.68 -7.32
CA GLY A 54 4.18 -2.91 -8.58
C GLY A 54 3.83 -4.37 -8.85
N VAL A 55 4.17 -5.30 -7.96
CA VAL A 55 3.82 -6.73 -8.08
C VAL A 55 2.41 -6.95 -7.52
N ARG A 56 1.47 -7.28 -8.38
CA ARG A 56 0.04 -7.46 -8.03
C ARG A 56 -0.38 -8.92 -7.90
N ALA A 57 0.33 -9.81 -8.59
CA ALA A 57 0.00 -11.23 -8.64
C ALA A 57 0.81 -12.02 -7.64
N ASN A 58 0.15 -12.90 -6.88
CA ASN A 58 0.80 -13.80 -5.94
C ASN A 58 1.06 -15.16 -6.57
N ARG A 59 2.26 -15.69 -6.40
CA ARG A 59 2.67 -17.02 -6.82
C ARG A 59 3.02 -17.93 -5.65
N SER A 60 3.69 -17.36 -4.64
CA SER A 60 4.17 -18.13 -3.48
C SER A 60 4.50 -17.20 -2.30
N HIS A 61 4.92 -17.81 -1.18
CA HIS A 61 5.59 -17.10 -0.09
C HIS A 61 7.10 -17.30 -0.20
N GLY A 62 7.86 -16.27 0.09
CA GLY A 62 9.29 -16.35 0.34
C GLY A 62 10.19 -16.42 -0.89
N GLU A 63 9.64 -16.42 -2.08
CA GLU A 63 10.40 -16.31 -3.31
C GLU A 63 10.48 -14.85 -3.79
N TRP A 64 11.61 -14.47 -4.34
CA TRP A 64 11.77 -13.16 -4.97
C TRP A 64 11.09 -13.12 -6.36
N PRO A 65 10.38 -12.03 -6.71
CA PRO A 65 10.09 -10.82 -5.92
C PRO A 65 9.08 -11.09 -4.80
N TYR A 66 9.30 -10.49 -3.63
CA TYR A 66 8.39 -10.61 -2.51
C TYR A 66 7.08 -9.89 -2.78
N GLU A 67 5.96 -10.51 -2.43
CA GLU A 67 4.66 -10.18 -3.04
C GLU A 67 3.65 -9.54 -2.10
N SER A 68 4.00 -9.29 -0.81
CA SER A 68 3.03 -8.74 0.11
C SER A 68 3.61 -8.15 1.39
N TRP A 69 2.83 -7.26 2.01
CA TRP A 69 2.95 -6.89 3.41
C TRP A 69 2.11 -7.83 4.26
N GLY A 70 2.76 -8.50 5.24
CA GLY A 70 2.12 -9.42 6.18
C GLY A 70 2.07 -8.84 7.58
N ILE A 71 0.90 -8.88 8.22
CA ILE A 71 0.60 -8.22 9.50
C ILE A 71 0.87 -9.06 10.76
N ASN A 72 1.48 -10.23 10.63
CA ASN A 72 1.78 -11.12 11.77
C ASN A 72 0.57 -11.43 12.67
N MET A 73 -0.63 -11.52 12.12
CA MET A 73 -1.91 -11.70 12.83
C MET A 73 -2.26 -10.54 13.82
N GLN A 74 -1.60 -9.41 13.73
CA GLN A 74 -1.79 -8.28 14.64
C GLN A 74 -3.02 -7.47 14.25
N ASP A 75 -3.97 -7.28 15.17
CA ASP A 75 -5.25 -6.62 14.87
C ASP A 75 -5.13 -5.09 14.73
N ASP A 76 -4.14 -4.48 15.37
CA ASP A 76 -3.83 -3.04 15.27
C ASP A 76 -2.74 -2.73 14.22
N ALA A 77 -2.55 -3.64 13.25
CA ALA A 77 -1.61 -3.41 12.17
C ALA A 77 -1.97 -2.16 11.37
N ALA A 78 -0.95 -1.36 11.05
CA ALA A 78 -1.08 -0.16 10.25
C ALA A 78 0.14 0.01 9.34
N MET A 79 -0.10 0.48 8.12
CA MET A 79 0.94 0.77 7.14
C MET A 79 0.84 2.23 6.71
N LYS A 80 1.93 2.97 6.84
CA LYS A 80 2.04 4.36 6.38
C LYS A 80 2.77 4.40 5.04
N LEU A 81 2.22 5.16 4.11
CA LEU A 81 2.85 5.52 2.85
C LEU A 81 3.14 7.02 2.85
N ASP A 82 4.41 7.38 2.84
CA ASP A 82 4.88 8.77 2.78
C ASP A 82 5.34 9.10 1.36
N PHE A 83 4.79 10.16 0.78
CA PHE A 83 5.13 10.58 -0.60
C PHE A 83 6.39 11.47 -0.65
N GLY A 84 6.92 11.92 0.50
CA GLY A 84 8.05 12.85 0.59
C GLY A 84 7.78 14.25 0.05
N ARG A 85 6.56 14.51 -0.42
CA ARG A 85 6.11 15.77 -1.00
C ARG A 85 4.60 15.89 -1.04
N PRO A 86 4.01 17.08 -1.21
CA PRO A 86 2.58 17.24 -1.46
C PRO A 86 2.17 16.62 -2.80
N VAL A 87 1.07 15.85 -2.76
CA VAL A 87 0.43 15.25 -3.94
C VAL A 87 -1.07 15.55 -3.93
N LEU A 88 -1.68 15.57 -5.10
CA LEU A 88 -3.12 15.64 -5.28
C LEU A 88 -3.60 14.23 -5.66
N ALA A 89 -4.31 13.56 -4.77
CA ALA A 89 -4.78 12.20 -4.95
C ALA A 89 -6.31 12.15 -5.00
N ASP A 90 -6.87 11.31 -5.88
CA ASP A 90 -8.32 11.14 -6.07
C ASP A 90 -8.77 9.67 -6.13
N ARG A 91 -7.84 8.72 -6.08
CA ARG A 91 -8.17 7.30 -6.16
C ARG A 91 -7.11 6.44 -5.49
N ILE A 92 -7.57 5.46 -4.73
CA ILE A 92 -6.75 4.42 -4.13
C ILE A 92 -7.18 3.07 -4.70
N VAL A 93 -6.23 2.18 -4.92
CA VAL A 93 -6.50 0.80 -5.35
C VAL A 93 -5.76 -0.15 -4.42
N LEU A 94 -6.48 -1.13 -3.88
CA LEU A 94 -5.93 -2.16 -3.03
C LEU A 94 -6.03 -3.54 -3.70
N TYR A 95 -4.97 -4.33 -3.55
CA TYR A 95 -4.94 -5.75 -3.93
C TYR A 95 -4.61 -6.57 -2.70
N THR A 96 -5.50 -7.50 -2.34
CA THR A 96 -5.32 -8.39 -1.19
C THR A 96 -4.97 -9.80 -1.65
N ARG A 97 -4.38 -10.60 -0.76
CA ARG A 97 -4.02 -12.00 -1.05
C ARG A 97 -5.14 -12.99 -0.81
N SER A 98 -6.38 -12.60 -0.95
CA SER A 98 -7.55 -13.41 -0.64
C SER A 98 -7.76 -14.66 -1.51
N ASP A 99 -6.98 -14.84 -2.55
CA ASP A 99 -6.98 -16.00 -3.45
C ASP A 99 -5.96 -17.09 -3.07
N PHE A 100 -5.05 -16.81 -2.13
CA PHE A 100 -4.09 -17.81 -1.68
C PHE A 100 -4.75 -18.80 -0.71
N PRO A 101 -4.50 -20.11 -0.79
CA PRO A 101 -5.30 -21.16 -0.10
C PRO A 101 -5.40 -21.04 1.41
N HIS A 102 -4.49 -20.33 2.06
CA HIS A 102 -4.47 -20.17 3.52
C HIS A 102 -4.51 -18.71 3.96
N ASP A 103 -4.81 -17.78 3.07
CA ASP A 103 -4.92 -16.38 3.42
C ASP A 103 -6.35 -15.97 3.70
N ASN A 104 -6.53 -15.10 4.70
CA ASN A 104 -7.78 -14.43 5.02
C ASN A 104 -7.85 -13.12 4.20
N TRP A 105 -8.83 -12.30 4.45
CA TRP A 105 -9.04 -11.01 3.83
C TRP A 105 -9.63 -10.02 4.83
N TRP A 106 -9.54 -8.74 4.52
CA TRP A 106 -10.21 -7.69 5.29
C TRP A 106 -11.54 -7.35 4.64
N GLN A 107 -12.61 -7.36 5.43
CA GLN A 107 -13.95 -6.94 4.98
C GLN A 107 -14.12 -5.42 5.00
N GLN A 108 -13.28 -4.70 5.76
CA GLN A 108 -13.22 -3.25 5.82
C GLN A 108 -11.82 -2.81 6.20
N VAL A 109 -11.42 -1.67 5.65
CA VAL A 109 -10.20 -0.96 6.01
C VAL A 109 -10.49 0.52 6.19
N THR A 110 -9.67 1.22 6.95
CA THR A 110 -9.70 2.68 7.08
C THR A 110 -8.44 3.27 6.48
N ILE A 111 -8.58 4.35 5.74
CA ILE A 111 -7.45 5.17 5.29
C ILE A 111 -7.53 6.52 5.96
N ARG A 112 -6.48 6.88 6.68
CA ARG A 112 -6.25 8.21 7.24
C ARG A 112 -5.33 8.99 6.34
N PHE A 113 -5.58 10.27 6.23
CA PHE A 113 -4.81 11.17 5.37
C PHE A 113 -4.11 12.24 6.19
N SER A 114 -3.03 12.81 5.64
CA SER A 114 -2.25 13.86 6.28
C SER A 114 -3.02 15.18 6.48
N ASP A 115 -4.17 15.35 5.82
CA ASP A 115 -5.09 16.48 6.02
C ASP A 115 -6.00 16.32 7.27
N GLY A 116 -5.85 15.20 7.99
CA GLY A 116 -6.63 14.86 9.18
C GLY A 116 -7.97 14.17 8.89
N SER A 117 -8.31 13.99 7.63
CA SER A 117 -9.51 13.23 7.26
C SER A 117 -9.26 11.72 7.29
N GLU A 118 -10.32 10.94 7.43
CA GLU A 118 -10.28 9.48 7.29
C GLU A 118 -11.50 8.99 6.51
N GLN A 119 -11.37 7.82 5.91
CA GLN A 119 -12.45 7.18 5.17
C GLN A 119 -12.38 5.68 5.33
N GLU A 120 -13.51 5.07 5.64
CA GLU A 120 -13.68 3.62 5.68
C GLU A 120 -14.10 3.09 4.31
N PHE A 121 -13.53 1.94 3.94
CA PHE A 121 -13.85 1.27 2.69
C PHE A 121 -14.18 -0.20 2.94
N PRO A 122 -15.36 -0.67 2.52
CA PRO A 122 -15.67 -2.09 2.48
C PRO A 122 -14.86 -2.76 1.36
N LEU A 123 -14.39 -3.96 1.61
CA LEU A 123 -13.71 -4.81 0.63
C LEU A 123 -14.50 -6.09 0.42
N GLU A 124 -14.23 -6.78 -0.66
CA GLU A 124 -14.78 -8.09 -0.99
C GLU A 124 -13.69 -9.16 -0.89
N LYS A 125 -14.06 -10.43 -0.76
CA LYS A 125 -13.12 -11.54 -0.86
C LYS A 125 -12.68 -11.70 -2.32
N SER A 126 -11.66 -10.97 -2.71
CA SER A 126 -11.15 -10.92 -4.08
C SER A 126 -9.70 -10.48 -4.11
N SER A 127 -8.89 -11.14 -4.96
CA SER A 127 -7.54 -10.69 -5.32
C SER A 127 -7.52 -9.64 -6.44
N ARG A 128 -8.70 -9.29 -6.98
CA ARG A 128 -8.82 -8.23 -7.99
C ARG A 128 -8.67 -6.85 -7.37
N ALA A 129 -8.50 -5.85 -8.23
CA ALA A 129 -8.42 -4.46 -7.82
C ALA A 129 -9.69 -4.00 -7.07
N HIS A 130 -9.53 -3.56 -5.82
CA HIS A 130 -10.54 -2.81 -5.10
C HIS A 130 -10.29 -1.33 -5.36
N VAL A 131 -11.11 -0.73 -6.20
CA VAL A 131 -10.97 0.68 -6.60
C VAL A 131 -11.77 1.55 -5.64
N LEU A 132 -11.07 2.40 -4.91
CA LEU A 132 -11.61 3.26 -3.86
C LEU A 132 -11.51 4.72 -4.32
N PRO A 133 -12.58 5.31 -4.91
CA PRO A 133 -12.57 6.71 -5.28
C PRO A 133 -12.66 7.58 -4.02
N ILE A 134 -11.89 8.65 -4.00
CA ILE A 134 -11.90 9.67 -2.96
C ILE A 134 -12.09 11.05 -3.61
N PRO A 135 -12.66 12.05 -2.91
CA PRO A 135 -12.56 13.43 -3.35
C PRO A 135 -11.09 13.82 -3.54
N GLU A 136 -10.76 14.52 -4.63
CA GLU A 136 -9.39 15.01 -4.83
C GLU A 136 -8.95 15.80 -3.59
N LYS A 137 -7.82 15.42 -3.01
CA LYS A 137 -7.25 16.06 -1.83
C LYS A 137 -5.74 16.15 -1.89
N GLU A 138 -5.23 17.20 -1.26
CA GLU A 138 -3.80 17.38 -1.08
C GLU A 138 -3.33 16.63 0.17
N ILE A 139 -2.38 15.72 -0.02
CA ILE A 139 -1.79 14.93 1.06
C ILE A 139 -0.28 14.83 0.89
N THR A 140 0.42 14.57 1.99
CA THR A 140 1.85 14.22 2.00
C THR A 140 2.09 12.77 2.39
N TRP A 141 1.14 12.17 3.08
CA TRP A 141 1.12 10.75 3.45
C TRP A 141 -0.31 10.25 3.61
N LEU A 142 -0.48 8.95 3.58
CA LEU A 142 -1.67 8.24 4.04
C LEU A 142 -1.27 7.05 4.92
N GLU A 143 -2.23 6.56 5.72
CA GLU A 143 -2.08 5.39 6.58
C GLU A 143 -3.25 4.44 6.36
N LEU A 144 -2.96 3.18 6.02
CA LEU A 144 -3.92 2.08 5.98
C LEU A 144 -3.97 1.45 7.38
N CYS A 145 -5.12 1.48 8.02
CA CYS A 145 -5.31 1.05 9.41
C CYS A 145 -6.73 0.53 9.66
N ASN A 146 -7.05 0.16 10.91
CA ASN A 146 -8.35 -0.42 11.31
C ASN A 146 -8.78 -1.52 10.33
N LEU A 147 -7.93 -2.52 10.18
CA LEU A 147 -8.07 -3.61 9.22
C LEU A 147 -9.02 -4.66 9.81
N ILE A 148 -10.30 -4.62 9.45
CA ILE A 148 -11.32 -5.53 9.98
C ILE A 148 -11.24 -6.85 9.20
N LYS A 149 -10.69 -7.85 9.85
CA LYS A 149 -10.53 -9.20 9.33
C LYS A 149 -11.89 -9.90 9.20
N ALA A 150 -12.07 -10.66 8.13
CA ALA A 150 -13.25 -11.48 7.95
C ALA A 150 -13.24 -12.72 8.86
N GLU A 151 -14.40 -13.28 9.12
CA GLU A 151 -14.53 -14.59 9.76
C GLU A 151 -14.14 -15.68 8.74
N ASP A 152 -12.92 -16.15 8.82
CA ASP A 152 -12.35 -17.17 7.95
C ASP A 152 -11.42 -18.07 8.79
N PRO A 153 -11.33 -19.38 8.52
CA PRO A 153 -10.42 -20.29 9.23
C PRO A 153 -8.95 -19.85 9.20
N SER A 154 -8.53 -19.15 8.15
CA SER A 154 -7.18 -18.60 8.07
C SER A 154 -7.04 -17.33 8.90
N PRO A 155 -5.96 -17.18 9.69
CA PRO A 155 -5.68 -15.96 10.43
C PRO A 155 -4.79 -14.96 9.68
N PHE A 156 -4.46 -15.18 8.40
CA PHE A 156 -3.37 -14.49 7.69
C PHE A 156 -3.86 -13.59 6.54
N PRO A 157 -4.53 -12.45 6.79
CA PRO A 157 -4.73 -11.47 5.73
C PRO A 157 -3.42 -10.77 5.37
N ALA A 158 -3.24 -10.44 4.10
CA ALA A 158 -2.07 -9.73 3.60
C ALA A 158 -2.44 -8.78 2.46
N LEU A 159 -1.65 -7.71 2.30
CA LEU A 159 -1.79 -6.73 1.23
C LEU A 159 -0.73 -7.01 0.15
N SER A 160 -1.16 -7.32 -1.07
CA SER A 160 -0.25 -7.48 -2.19
C SER A 160 0.22 -6.14 -2.72
N GLN A 161 -0.71 -5.18 -2.89
CA GLN A 161 -0.36 -3.88 -3.47
C GLN A 161 -1.33 -2.80 -3.02
N ILE A 162 -0.79 -1.60 -2.78
CA ILE A 162 -1.52 -0.35 -2.71
C ILE A 162 -1.06 0.58 -3.82
N GLU A 163 -2.02 1.16 -4.53
CA GLU A 163 -1.76 2.19 -5.54
C GLU A 163 -2.51 3.46 -5.16
N VAL A 164 -1.90 4.60 -5.40
CA VAL A 164 -2.50 5.91 -5.15
C VAL A 164 -2.38 6.73 -6.42
N TYR A 165 -3.49 7.01 -7.04
CA TYR A 165 -3.51 7.74 -8.29
C TYR A 165 -3.76 9.23 -8.09
N GLY A 166 -3.05 10.01 -8.86
CA GLY A 166 -3.08 11.46 -8.78
C GLY A 166 -1.89 12.09 -9.49
N ARG A 167 -1.53 13.29 -9.05
CA ARG A 167 -0.40 14.06 -9.60
C ARG A 167 0.40 14.72 -8.48
N VAL A 168 1.64 15.01 -8.73
CA VAL A 168 2.45 15.81 -7.82
C VAL A 168 1.91 17.25 -7.82
N LYS A 169 1.75 17.83 -6.62
CA LYS A 169 1.43 19.26 -6.50
C LYS A 169 2.68 20.10 -6.77
N ARG A 170 2.52 21.17 -7.51
CA ARG A 170 3.52 22.24 -7.70
C ARG A 170 3.54 23.19 -6.51
#